data_175d27077264d1e36299a753a1a315e3
#
_entry.id   175d27077264d1e36299a753a1a315e3
#
_cell.length_a   1.000
_cell.length_b   1.000
_cell.length_c   1.000
_cell.angle_alpha   90.00
_cell.angle_beta   90.00
_cell.angle_gamma   90.00
#
_symmetry.space_group_name_H-M   'P 1'
#
loop_
_entity.id
_entity.type
_entity.pdbx_description
1 polymer ?
#
loop_
_entity_poly.entity_id
_entity_poly.type
_entity_poly.pdbx_seq_one_letter_code
_entity_poly.pdbx_strand_id
1 'polypeptide(L)'
;MNLAVLLLAAALCTSPPPPATRISPATPVKFAPGWIPLGVAAVTLAAFALGRAGVIIAGCMVAATIVHVVQARRADRAARIRSQIAATFIGHLAEAVEAGSLLPDAAARAADHLPAATPAQLRSEIAQFTNALRNDAAPPPCTTPELARVCALWKISAARGVPIAGLLAAARDEIDTALRHRAATDAALAGPKTTAVVLAALPLAGIAMGGAMGAHPVAFLTGPGIGGLLLIIGSALVCAGVVVSGEIIRRAAA
;
A
#
# COMPACT_ATOMS: atom_id res chain seq x y z
N MET A 1 14.99 34.01 -4.87
CA MET A 1 14.66 33.01 -3.85
C MET A 1 13.58 32.02 -4.29
N ASN A 2 12.89 32.32 -5.36
CA ASN A 2 11.76 31.51 -5.84
C ASN A 2 12.17 30.31 -6.73
N LEU A 3 13.33 30.36 -7.38
CA LEU A 3 13.81 29.28 -8.25
C LEU A 3 14.30 28.06 -7.46
N ALA A 4 14.91 28.28 -6.30
CA ALA A 4 15.41 27.22 -5.42
C ALA A 4 14.27 26.38 -4.83
N VAL A 5 13.14 27.00 -4.49
CA VAL A 5 11.93 26.31 -3.96
C VAL A 5 11.25 25.48 -5.06
N LEU A 6 11.21 26.01 -6.29
CA LEU A 6 10.70 25.26 -7.45
C LEU A 6 11.59 24.06 -7.80
N LEU A 7 12.90 24.21 -7.72
CA LEU A 7 13.85 23.12 -7.94
C LEU A 7 13.78 22.08 -6.81
N LEU A 8 13.53 22.51 -5.56
CA LEU A 8 13.36 21.59 -4.42
C LEU A 8 12.05 20.81 -4.53
N ALA A 9 10.95 21.45 -4.93
CA ALA A 9 9.67 20.80 -5.17
C ALA A 9 9.74 19.83 -6.36
N ALA A 10 10.40 20.19 -7.43
CA ALA A 10 10.67 19.31 -8.57
C ALA A 10 11.58 18.14 -8.18
N ALA A 11 12.62 18.38 -7.38
CA ALA A 11 13.51 17.34 -6.88
C ALA A 11 12.81 16.35 -5.94
N LEU A 12 11.86 16.80 -5.09
CA LEU A 12 11.05 15.92 -4.27
C LEU A 12 10.07 15.08 -5.11
N CYS A 13 9.55 15.61 -6.19
CA CYS A 13 8.68 14.87 -7.13
C CYS A 13 9.45 13.88 -8.00
N THR A 14 10.74 14.10 -8.21
CA THR A 14 11.62 13.25 -9.04
C THR A 14 12.55 12.36 -8.23
N SER A 15 12.47 12.40 -6.89
CA SER A 15 13.30 11.55 -6.01
C SER A 15 13.11 10.08 -6.35
N PRO A 16 14.15 9.35 -6.77
CA PRO A 16 14.04 7.92 -7.03
C PRO A 16 13.68 7.19 -5.73
N PRO A 17 12.88 6.13 -5.79
CA PRO A 17 12.53 5.34 -4.62
C PRO A 17 13.79 4.79 -3.95
N PRO A 18 13.81 4.64 -2.60
CA PRO A 18 14.95 4.15 -1.87
C PRO A 18 15.40 2.77 -2.37
N PRO A 19 16.69 2.44 -2.28
CA PRO A 19 17.29 1.25 -2.90
C PRO A 19 16.67 -0.09 -2.46
N ALA A 20 15.95 -0.14 -1.35
CA ALA A 20 15.24 -1.32 -0.88
C ALA A 20 14.09 -1.78 -1.81
N THR A 21 13.59 -0.91 -2.70
CA THR A 21 12.51 -1.25 -3.65
C THR A 21 13.02 -1.86 -4.96
N ARG A 22 14.34 -1.97 -5.14
CA ARG A 22 14.94 -2.52 -6.37
C ARG A 22 14.93 -4.05 -6.45
N ILE A 23 14.51 -4.75 -5.40
CA ILE A 23 14.48 -6.22 -5.34
C ILE A 23 13.12 -6.81 -5.79
N SER A 24 12.10 -5.98 -5.96
CA SER A 24 10.83 -6.41 -6.57
C SER A 24 10.72 -5.84 -7.98
N PRO A 25 10.44 -6.66 -9.02
CA PRO A 25 10.13 -6.14 -10.33
C PRO A 25 8.93 -5.22 -10.21
N ALA A 26 9.14 -3.95 -10.51
CA ALA A 26 8.13 -2.91 -10.44
C ALA A 26 6.98 -3.29 -11.38
N THR A 27 5.84 -3.67 -10.80
CA THR A 27 4.58 -3.55 -11.55
C THR A 27 4.48 -2.09 -12.01
N PRO A 28 4.14 -1.83 -13.28
CA PRO A 28 3.97 -0.47 -13.74
C PRO A 28 2.92 0.18 -12.87
N VAL A 29 3.36 1.16 -12.07
CA VAL A 29 2.46 2.02 -11.29
C VAL A 29 1.60 2.70 -12.35
N LYS A 30 0.34 2.24 -12.51
CA LYS A 30 -0.64 2.99 -13.28
C LYS A 30 -0.73 4.33 -12.59
N PHE A 31 -0.19 5.33 -13.27
CA PHE A 31 -0.23 6.73 -12.86
C PHE A 31 -1.61 7.05 -12.30
N ALA A 32 -1.65 7.72 -11.14
CA ALA A 32 -2.85 8.37 -10.66
C ALA A 32 -3.49 9.14 -11.82
N PRO A 33 -4.84 9.17 -11.94
CA PRO A 33 -5.51 9.80 -13.07
C PRO A 33 -4.89 11.17 -13.30
N GLY A 34 -4.49 11.46 -14.53
CA GLY A 34 -3.63 12.59 -14.91
C GLY A 34 -4.15 13.99 -14.57
N TRP A 35 -5.35 14.10 -14.02
CA TRP A 35 -5.95 15.34 -13.52
C TRP A 35 -5.47 15.75 -12.10
N ILE A 36 -4.95 14.82 -11.29
CA ILE A 36 -4.42 15.16 -9.95
C ILE A 36 -3.17 16.04 -10.07
N PRO A 37 -2.13 15.70 -10.85
CA PRO A 37 -0.99 16.61 -11.05
C PRO A 37 -1.38 17.89 -11.74
N LEU A 38 -2.37 17.87 -12.66
CA LEU A 38 -2.87 19.06 -13.33
C LEU A 38 -3.61 19.99 -12.37
N GLY A 39 -4.42 19.45 -11.45
CA GLY A 39 -5.08 20.19 -10.39
C GLY A 39 -4.10 20.84 -9.41
N VAL A 40 -3.08 20.10 -9.00
CA VAL A 40 -2.00 20.63 -8.15
C VAL A 40 -1.24 21.74 -8.87
N ALA A 41 -0.88 21.55 -10.16
CA ALA A 41 -0.20 22.56 -10.96
C ALA A 41 -1.06 23.83 -11.15
N ALA A 42 -2.35 23.70 -11.38
CA ALA A 42 -3.26 24.85 -11.51
C ALA A 42 -3.41 25.65 -10.20
N VAL A 43 -3.52 24.96 -9.06
CA VAL A 43 -3.58 25.60 -7.74
C VAL A 43 -2.26 26.30 -7.40
N THR A 44 -1.10 25.68 -7.71
CA THR A 44 0.22 26.29 -7.49
C THR A 44 0.42 27.52 -8.36
N LEU A 45 -0.01 27.48 -9.62
CA LEU A 45 0.10 28.61 -10.55
C LEU A 45 -0.79 29.77 -10.12
N ALA A 46 -2.03 29.48 -9.72
CA ALA A 46 -2.98 30.50 -9.23
C ALA A 46 -2.49 31.16 -7.94
N ALA A 47 -1.96 30.37 -6.99
CA ALA A 47 -1.45 30.89 -5.73
C ALA A 47 -0.13 31.68 -5.92
N PHE A 48 0.69 31.30 -6.90
CA PHE A 48 1.90 32.03 -7.30
C PHE A 48 1.54 33.42 -7.88
N ALA A 49 0.53 33.49 -8.75
CA ALA A 49 0.04 34.74 -9.33
C ALA A 49 -0.50 35.73 -8.28
N LEU A 50 -0.97 35.22 -7.13
CA LEU A 50 -1.48 36.04 -6.01
C LEU A 50 -0.40 36.42 -4.96
N GLY A 51 0.87 36.07 -5.17
CA GLY A 51 1.97 36.38 -4.23
C GLY A 51 1.90 35.66 -2.87
N ARG A 52 1.13 34.55 -2.79
CA ARG A 52 0.83 33.83 -1.54
C ARG A 52 1.68 32.56 -1.42
N ALA A 53 3.00 32.70 -1.34
CA ALA A 53 3.94 31.59 -1.29
C ALA A 53 3.63 30.56 -0.17
N GLY A 54 3.10 31.02 0.98
CA GLY A 54 2.72 30.15 2.09
C GLY A 54 1.64 29.13 1.74
N VAL A 55 0.63 29.54 0.97
CA VAL A 55 -0.48 28.68 0.52
C VAL A 55 0.02 27.60 -0.45
N ILE A 56 0.96 27.97 -1.32
CA ILE A 56 1.55 27.03 -2.28
C ILE A 56 2.31 25.92 -1.53
N ILE A 57 3.17 26.29 -0.60
CA ILE A 57 3.99 25.34 0.17
C ILE A 57 3.08 24.41 0.98
N ALA A 58 2.10 24.96 1.70
CA ALA A 58 1.15 24.17 2.48
C ALA A 58 0.33 23.22 1.59
N GLY A 59 -0.18 23.72 0.47
CA GLY A 59 -0.94 22.93 -0.51
C GLY A 59 -0.12 21.77 -1.11
N CYS A 60 1.13 22.02 -1.51
CA CYS A 60 2.04 20.98 -2.01
C CYS A 60 2.34 19.92 -0.94
N MET A 61 2.58 20.32 0.32
CA MET A 61 2.81 19.38 1.40
C MET A 61 1.60 18.48 1.66
N VAL A 62 0.41 19.05 1.74
CA VAL A 62 -0.84 18.29 1.93
C VAL A 62 -1.09 17.35 0.75
N ALA A 63 -0.93 17.82 -0.48
CA ALA A 63 -1.11 17.01 -1.68
C ALA A 63 -0.11 15.83 -1.72
N ALA A 64 1.17 16.09 -1.43
CA ALA A 64 2.19 15.05 -1.36
C ALA A 64 1.87 13.99 -0.29
N THR A 65 1.40 14.44 0.89
CA THR A 65 1.00 13.53 1.97
C THR A 65 -0.21 12.69 1.58
N ILE A 66 -1.23 13.28 0.95
CA ILE A 66 -2.41 12.54 0.47
C ILE A 66 -1.99 11.49 -0.57
N VAL A 67 -1.17 11.87 -1.54
CA VAL A 67 -0.68 10.94 -2.58
C VAL A 67 0.09 9.79 -1.93
N HIS A 68 1.01 10.10 -1.01
CA HIS A 68 1.79 9.09 -0.29
C HIS A 68 0.88 8.10 0.48
N VAL A 69 -0.07 8.61 1.26
CA VAL A 69 -1.01 7.78 2.04
C VAL A 69 -1.91 6.95 1.14
N VAL A 70 -2.43 7.51 0.06
CA VAL A 70 -3.28 6.79 -0.89
C VAL A 70 -2.49 5.68 -1.60
N GLN A 71 -1.26 5.95 -2.01
CA GLN A 71 -0.39 4.95 -2.64
C GLN A 71 -0.05 3.82 -1.66
N ALA A 72 0.33 4.15 -0.41
CA ALA A 72 0.59 3.16 0.62
C ALA A 72 -0.63 2.26 0.86
N ARG A 73 -1.82 2.85 1.06
CA ARG A 73 -3.06 2.10 1.25
C ARG A 73 -3.43 1.22 0.05
N ARG A 74 -3.17 1.68 -1.18
CA ARG A 74 -3.40 0.88 -2.40
C ARG A 74 -2.43 -0.30 -2.48
N ALA A 75 -1.16 -0.07 -2.16
CA ALA A 75 -0.15 -1.12 -2.13
C ALA A 75 -0.49 -2.20 -1.08
N ASP A 76 -0.87 -1.78 0.14
CA ASP A 76 -1.27 -2.70 1.21
C ASP A 76 -2.52 -3.52 0.83
N ARG A 77 -3.53 -2.88 0.24
CA ARG A 77 -4.73 -3.58 -0.26
C ARG A 77 -4.39 -4.60 -1.35
N ALA A 78 -3.55 -4.21 -2.31
CA ALA A 78 -3.12 -5.10 -3.37
C ALA A 78 -2.30 -6.29 -2.84
N ALA A 79 -1.44 -6.06 -1.84
CA ALA A 79 -0.71 -7.12 -1.16
C ALA A 79 -1.67 -8.07 -0.43
N ARG A 80 -2.63 -7.56 0.35
CA ARG A 80 -3.64 -8.39 1.05
C ARG A 80 -4.46 -9.25 0.09
N ILE A 81 -4.92 -8.69 -1.02
CA ILE A 81 -5.68 -9.45 -2.03
C ILE A 81 -4.81 -10.57 -2.62
N ARG A 82 -3.54 -10.29 -2.91
CA ARG A 82 -2.59 -11.31 -3.42
C ARG A 82 -2.39 -12.43 -2.40
N SER A 83 -2.13 -12.09 -1.13
CA SER A 83 -1.96 -13.07 -0.05
C SER A 83 -3.21 -13.91 0.16
N GLN A 84 -4.41 -13.32 0.12
CA GLN A 84 -5.66 -14.06 0.25
C GLN A 84 -5.87 -15.05 -0.89
N ILE A 85 -5.64 -14.63 -2.15
CA ILE A 85 -5.77 -15.51 -3.31
C ILE A 85 -4.72 -16.62 -3.27
N ALA A 86 -3.47 -16.30 -2.89
CA ALA A 86 -2.43 -17.30 -2.73
C ALA A 86 -2.77 -18.31 -1.61
N ALA A 87 -3.33 -17.85 -0.49
CA ALA A 87 -3.81 -18.72 0.59
C ALA A 87 -4.91 -19.68 0.12
N THR A 88 -5.88 -19.17 -0.65
CA THR A 88 -6.94 -20.01 -1.25
C THR A 88 -6.36 -21.06 -2.18
N PHE A 89 -5.42 -20.67 -3.05
CA PHE A 89 -4.73 -21.62 -3.93
C PHE A 89 -4.00 -22.71 -3.14
N ILE A 90 -3.24 -22.33 -2.12
CA ILE A 90 -2.51 -23.28 -1.25
C ILE A 90 -3.48 -24.18 -0.49
N GLY A 91 -4.62 -23.64 -0.05
CA GLY A 91 -5.67 -24.41 0.60
C GLY A 91 -6.22 -25.51 -0.28
N HIS A 92 -6.65 -25.19 -1.50
CA HIS A 92 -7.12 -26.18 -2.47
C HIS A 92 -6.05 -27.19 -2.86
N LEU A 93 -4.79 -26.72 -2.97
CA LEU A 93 -3.65 -27.61 -3.25
C LEU A 93 -3.44 -28.61 -2.10
N ALA A 94 -3.45 -28.14 -0.85
CA ALA A 94 -3.29 -29.00 0.32
C ALA A 94 -4.41 -30.03 0.44
N GLU A 95 -5.67 -29.59 0.32
CA GLU A 95 -6.86 -30.47 0.36
C GLU A 95 -6.81 -31.57 -0.72
N ALA A 96 -6.41 -31.21 -1.95
CA ALA A 96 -6.31 -32.17 -3.05
C ALA A 96 -5.19 -33.19 -2.83
N VAL A 97 -4.05 -32.75 -2.27
CA VAL A 97 -2.92 -33.66 -1.96
C VAL A 97 -3.26 -34.56 -0.77
N GLU A 98 -3.93 -34.05 0.27
CA GLU A 98 -4.43 -34.83 1.39
C GLU A 98 -5.46 -35.88 0.95
N ALA A 99 -6.28 -35.58 -0.06
CA ALA A 99 -7.20 -36.54 -0.70
C ALA A 99 -6.50 -37.55 -1.60
N GLY A 100 -5.15 -37.57 -1.65
CA GLY A 100 -4.35 -38.54 -2.42
C GLY A 100 -4.09 -38.15 -3.86
N SER A 101 -4.39 -36.94 -4.29
CA SER A 101 -4.07 -36.47 -5.65
C SER A 101 -2.58 -36.27 -5.83
N LEU A 102 -2.06 -36.54 -7.03
CA LEU A 102 -0.70 -36.18 -7.38
C LEU A 102 -0.54 -34.64 -7.37
N LEU A 103 0.61 -34.16 -6.89
CA LEU A 103 0.88 -32.74 -6.76
C LEU A 103 0.67 -31.92 -8.06
N PRO A 104 1.08 -32.40 -9.25
CA PRO A 104 0.84 -31.69 -10.51
C PRO A 104 -0.66 -31.55 -10.85
N ASP A 105 -1.46 -32.58 -10.58
CA ASP A 105 -2.90 -32.58 -10.85
C ASP A 105 -3.65 -31.73 -9.82
N ALA A 106 -3.24 -31.79 -8.56
CA ALA A 106 -3.74 -30.94 -7.50
C ALA A 106 -3.50 -29.46 -7.81
N ALA A 107 -2.29 -29.11 -8.27
CA ALA A 107 -1.94 -27.73 -8.64
C ALA A 107 -2.75 -27.23 -9.84
N ALA A 108 -3.00 -28.07 -10.84
CA ALA A 108 -3.82 -27.73 -11.99
C ALA A 108 -5.27 -27.43 -11.57
N ARG A 109 -5.88 -28.33 -10.78
CA ARG A 109 -7.24 -28.11 -10.26
C ARG A 109 -7.34 -26.86 -9.38
N ALA A 110 -6.37 -26.63 -8.48
CA ALA A 110 -6.33 -25.43 -7.66
C ALA A 110 -6.21 -24.16 -8.52
N ALA A 111 -5.47 -24.21 -9.62
CA ALA A 111 -5.33 -23.09 -10.56
C ALA A 111 -6.65 -22.79 -11.29
N ASP A 112 -7.45 -23.80 -11.63
CA ASP A 112 -8.75 -23.63 -12.28
C ASP A 112 -9.79 -22.96 -11.38
N HIS A 113 -9.64 -23.08 -10.05
CA HIS A 113 -10.51 -22.45 -9.05
C HIS A 113 -10.11 -21.02 -8.70
N LEU A 114 -9.14 -20.44 -9.38
CA LEU A 114 -8.71 -19.06 -9.12
C LEU A 114 -9.82 -18.06 -9.49
N PRO A 115 -10.11 -17.06 -8.63
CA PRO A 115 -11.06 -16.01 -8.92
C PRO A 115 -10.72 -15.26 -10.22
N ALA A 116 -11.74 -14.84 -10.98
CA ALA A 116 -11.55 -14.03 -12.19
C ALA A 116 -10.77 -12.73 -11.93
N ALA A 117 -10.91 -12.18 -10.71
CA ALA A 117 -10.22 -10.97 -10.25
C ALA A 117 -8.75 -11.19 -9.87
N THR A 118 -8.18 -12.40 -10.07
CA THR A 118 -6.78 -12.68 -9.74
C THR A 118 -5.85 -11.77 -10.55
N PRO A 119 -4.91 -11.05 -9.89
CA PRO A 119 -3.92 -10.23 -10.58
C PRO A 119 -3.12 -11.04 -11.61
N ALA A 120 -2.89 -10.46 -12.79
CA ALA A 120 -2.23 -11.14 -13.90
C ALA A 120 -0.86 -11.72 -13.52
N GLN A 121 -0.10 -10.98 -12.69
CA GLN A 121 1.20 -11.42 -12.18
C GLN A 121 1.09 -12.70 -11.35
N LEU A 122 0.17 -12.73 -10.37
CA LEU A 122 -0.03 -13.91 -9.52
C LEU A 122 -0.52 -15.12 -10.35
N ARG A 123 -1.42 -14.87 -11.31
CA ARG A 123 -1.89 -15.90 -12.23
C ARG A 123 -0.75 -16.50 -13.06
N SER A 124 0.16 -15.67 -13.58
CA SER A 124 1.33 -16.12 -14.33
C SER A 124 2.31 -16.92 -13.46
N GLU A 125 2.54 -16.51 -12.21
CA GLU A 125 3.38 -17.22 -11.26
C GLU A 125 2.80 -18.61 -10.93
N ILE A 126 1.48 -18.70 -10.68
CA ILE A 126 0.79 -19.98 -10.43
C ILE A 126 0.84 -20.88 -11.66
N ALA A 127 0.64 -20.33 -12.86
CA ALA A 127 0.75 -21.10 -14.09
C ALA A 127 2.18 -21.64 -14.31
N GLN A 128 3.21 -20.84 -14.06
CA GLN A 128 4.61 -21.26 -14.13
C GLN A 128 4.91 -22.35 -13.10
N PHE A 129 4.41 -22.20 -11.87
CA PHE A 129 4.55 -23.22 -10.82
C PHE A 129 3.91 -24.55 -11.24
N THR A 130 2.67 -24.51 -11.73
CA THR A 130 1.94 -25.70 -12.20
C THR A 130 2.65 -26.38 -13.37
N ASN A 131 3.18 -25.60 -14.32
CA ASN A 131 3.95 -26.14 -15.46
C ASN A 131 5.28 -26.75 -15.00
N ALA A 132 5.96 -26.15 -14.03
CA ALA A 132 7.19 -26.69 -13.47
C ALA A 132 6.94 -28.05 -12.79
N LEU A 133 5.85 -28.19 -12.03
CA LEU A 133 5.44 -29.45 -11.41
C LEU A 133 5.14 -30.53 -12.45
N ARG A 134 4.48 -30.20 -13.56
CA ARG A 134 4.14 -31.17 -14.63
C ARG A 134 5.36 -31.68 -15.38
N ASN A 135 6.37 -30.81 -15.52
CA ASN A 135 7.58 -31.12 -16.30
C ASN A 135 8.76 -31.60 -15.42
N ASP A 136 8.53 -31.83 -14.13
CA ASP A 136 9.57 -32.14 -13.13
C ASP A 136 10.76 -31.13 -13.20
N ALA A 137 10.43 -29.86 -13.47
CA ALA A 137 11.41 -28.80 -13.63
C ALA A 137 11.67 -28.09 -12.30
N ALA A 138 12.79 -27.37 -12.21
CA ALA A 138 13.07 -26.56 -11.03
C ALA A 138 11.97 -25.51 -10.77
N PRO A 139 11.59 -25.26 -9.49
CA PRO A 139 10.57 -24.29 -9.17
C PRO A 139 10.98 -22.89 -9.65
N PRO A 140 10.03 -22.15 -10.27
CA PRO A 140 10.30 -20.82 -10.80
C PRO A 140 10.61 -19.82 -9.68
N PRO A 141 11.27 -18.71 -10.00
CA PRO A 141 11.40 -17.58 -9.08
C PRO A 141 10.03 -16.96 -8.86
N CYS A 142 9.50 -17.06 -7.63
CA CYS A 142 8.21 -16.48 -7.26
C CYS A 142 8.43 -15.12 -6.56
N THR A 143 7.68 -14.10 -6.96
CA THR A 143 7.72 -12.77 -6.35
C THR A 143 6.77 -12.69 -5.15
N THR A 144 5.69 -13.49 -5.19
CA THR A 144 4.72 -13.58 -4.10
C THR A 144 5.29 -14.41 -2.96
N PRO A 145 5.41 -13.87 -1.72
CA PRO A 145 6.06 -14.55 -0.59
C PRO A 145 5.43 -15.91 -0.27
N GLU A 146 4.11 -16.02 -0.34
CA GLU A 146 3.37 -17.26 -0.07
C GLU A 146 3.70 -18.35 -1.09
N LEU A 147 3.76 -17.99 -2.38
CA LEU A 147 4.15 -18.93 -3.43
C LEU A 147 5.64 -19.32 -3.34
N ALA A 148 6.51 -18.36 -3.03
CA ALA A 148 7.93 -18.62 -2.81
C ALA A 148 8.15 -19.64 -1.69
N ARG A 149 7.34 -19.57 -0.62
CA ARG A 149 7.35 -20.54 0.46
C ARG A 149 6.94 -21.94 -0.02
N VAL A 150 5.84 -22.05 -0.80
CA VAL A 150 5.41 -23.34 -1.37
C VAL A 150 6.49 -23.92 -2.28
N CYS A 151 7.13 -23.11 -3.11
CA CYS A 151 8.26 -23.52 -3.94
C CYS A 151 9.44 -24.05 -3.09
N ALA A 152 9.72 -23.41 -1.95
CA ALA A 152 10.76 -23.86 -1.03
C ALA A 152 10.39 -25.19 -0.35
N LEU A 153 9.14 -25.33 0.10
CA LEU A 153 8.63 -26.57 0.69
C LEU A 153 8.67 -27.73 -0.31
N TRP A 154 8.28 -27.47 -1.57
CA TRP A 154 8.41 -28.47 -2.62
C TRP A 154 9.86 -28.91 -2.83
N LYS A 155 10.84 -27.99 -2.90
CA LYS A 155 12.27 -28.34 -2.98
C LYS A 155 12.71 -29.23 -1.82
N ILE A 156 12.29 -28.92 -0.60
CA ILE A 156 12.64 -29.69 0.60
C ILE A 156 12.01 -31.09 0.53
N SER A 157 10.74 -31.17 0.15
CA SER A 157 10.01 -32.44 -0.02
C SER A 157 10.71 -33.33 -1.05
N ALA A 158 11.01 -32.77 -2.24
CA ALA A 158 11.70 -33.52 -3.31
C ALA A 158 13.11 -33.95 -2.90
N ALA A 159 13.87 -33.11 -2.20
CA ALA A 159 15.23 -33.42 -1.79
C ALA A 159 15.33 -34.42 -0.63
N ARG A 160 14.35 -34.47 0.27
CA ARG A 160 14.39 -35.24 1.51
C ARG A 160 13.34 -36.37 1.60
N GLY A 161 12.45 -36.46 0.61
CA GLY A 161 11.37 -37.46 0.59
C GLY A 161 10.31 -37.25 1.68
N VAL A 162 10.18 -36.02 2.23
CA VAL A 162 9.19 -35.71 3.25
C VAL A 162 7.82 -35.55 2.59
N PRO A 163 6.73 -36.10 3.19
CA PRO A 163 5.38 -35.94 2.64
C PRO A 163 5.00 -34.46 2.52
N ILE A 164 4.72 -34.01 1.30
CA ILE A 164 4.43 -32.58 1.02
C ILE A 164 3.08 -32.15 1.60
N ALA A 165 2.13 -33.06 1.77
CA ALA A 165 0.80 -32.78 2.32
C ALA A 165 0.89 -32.08 3.68
N GLY A 166 1.64 -32.65 4.63
CA GLY A 166 1.82 -32.06 5.96
C GLY A 166 2.52 -30.69 5.93
N LEU A 167 3.45 -30.49 4.99
CA LEU A 167 4.14 -29.22 4.82
C LEU A 167 3.18 -28.13 4.27
N LEU A 168 2.32 -28.49 3.32
CA LEU A 168 1.32 -27.57 2.76
C LEU A 168 0.24 -27.22 3.79
N ALA A 169 -0.24 -28.19 4.58
CA ALA A 169 -1.18 -27.97 5.66
C ALA A 169 -0.61 -26.98 6.69
N ALA A 170 0.63 -27.19 7.13
CA ALA A 170 1.31 -26.27 8.05
C ALA A 170 1.48 -24.85 7.45
N ALA A 171 1.83 -24.75 6.17
CA ALA A 171 1.93 -23.46 5.48
C ALA A 171 0.58 -22.73 5.39
N ARG A 172 -0.51 -23.46 5.13
CA ARG A 172 -1.87 -22.94 5.13
C ARG A 172 -2.24 -22.38 6.51
N ASP A 173 -2.03 -23.17 7.56
CA ASP A 173 -2.36 -22.75 8.94
C ASP A 173 -1.59 -21.52 9.37
N GLU A 174 -0.33 -21.39 8.96
CA GLU A 174 0.48 -20.20 9.22
C GLU A 174 -0.08 -18.96 8.50
N ILE A 175 -0.47 -19.09 7.22
CA ILE A 175 -1.06 -17.99 6.45
C ILE A 175 -2.41 -17.58 7.03
N ASP A 176 -3.26 -18.54 7.38
CA ASP A 176 -4.56 -18.29 7.99
C ASP A 176 -4.43 -17.62 9.36
N THR A 177 -3.42 -18.02 10.13
CA THR A 177 -3.10 -17.39 11.43
C THR A 177 -2.63 -15.95 11.22
N ALA A 178 -1.74 -15.70 10.26
CA ALA A 178 -1.29 -14.35 9.93
C ALA A 178 -2.44 -13.45 9.45
N LEU A 179 -3.37 -13.96 8.65
CA LEU A 179 -4.55 -13.23 8.20
C LEU A 179 -5.49 -12.90 9.38
N ARG A 180 -5.72 -13.85 10.28
CA ARG A 180 -6.52 -13.63 11.51
C ARG A 180 -5.88 -12.59 12.43
N HIS A 181 -4.57 -12.64 12.65
CA HIS A 181 -3.85 -11.64 13.44
C HIS A 181 -3.99 -10.24 12.86
N ARG A 182 -3.85 -10.11 11.54
CA ARG A 182 -4.04 -8.81 10.86
C ARG A 182 -5.47 -8.30 11.00
N ALA A 183 -6.47 -9.17 10.87
CA ALA A 183 -7.88 -8.79 11.06
C ALA A 183 -8.16 -8.35 12.50
N ALA A 184 -7.63 -9.06 13.50
CA ALA A 184 -7.76 -8.69 14.89
C ALA A 184 -7.09 -7.35 15.21
N THR A 185 -5.90 -7.10 14.68
CA THR A 185 -5.19 -5.82 14.81
C THR A 185 -5.98 -4.68 14.15
N ASP A 186 -6.53 -4.89 12.94
CA ASP A 186 -7.36 -3.88 12.27
C ASP A 186 -8.63 -3.57 13.07
N ALA A 187 -9.26 -4.57 13.67
CA ALA A 187 -10.43 -4.39 14.52
C ALA A 187 -10.07 -3.62 15.81
N ALA A 188 -8.97 -3.97 16.47
CA ALA A 188 -8.51 -3.26 17.67
C ALA A 188 -8.16 -1.79 17.40
N LEU A 189 -7.66 -1.50 16.21
CA LEU A 189 -7.29 -0.15 15.78
C LEU A 189 -8.48 0.67 15.22
N ALA A 190 -9.66 0.10 15.08
CA ALA A 190 -10.83 0.80 14.51
C ALA A 190 -11.23 2.03 15.35
N GLY A 191 -11.30 1.88 16.68
CA GLY A 191 -11.59 2.98 17.59
C GLY A 191 -10.57 4.12 17.53
N PRO A 192 -9.28 3.86 17.76
CA PRO A 192 -8.23 4.88 17.64
C PRO A 192 -8.18 5.56 16.28
N LYS A 193 -8.41 4.84 15.17
CA LYS A 193 -8.50 5.42 13.82
C LYS A 193 -9.64 6.43 13.70
N THR A 194 -10.80 6.12 14.24
CA THR A 194 -11.96 7.03 14.23
C THR A 194 -11.68 8.31 15.00
N THR A 195 -11.11 8.18 16.20
CA THR A 195 -10.71 9.33 17.02
C THR A 195 -9.66 10.20 16.31
N ALA A 196 -8.68 9.59 15.68
CA ALA A 196 -7.66 10.31 14.91
C ALA A 196 -8.27 11.09 13.74
N VAL A 197 -9.27 10.54 13.04
CA VAL A 197 -9.99 11.25 11.97
C VAL A 197 -10.75 12.45 12.51
N VAL A 198 -11.44 12.30 13.64
CA VAL A 198 -12.17 13.41 14.29
C VAL A 198 -11.21 14.53 14.70
N LEU A 199 -10.09 14.17 15.34
CA LEU A 199 -9.07 15.15 15.74
C LEU A 199 -8.43 15.86 14.53
N ALA A 200 -8.20 15.13 13.44
CA ALA A 200 -7.68 15.71 12.20
C ALA A 200 -8.69 16.66 11.51
N ALA A 201 -9.99 16.45 11.72
CA ALA A 201 -11.04 17.32 11.20
C ALA A 201 -11.26 18.59 12.06
N LEU A 202 -10.80 18.61 13.31
CA LEU A 202 -11.03 19.72 14.25
C LEU A 202 -10.51 21.08 13.75
N PRO A 203 -9.32 21.21 13.15
CA PRO A 203 -8.86 22.47 12.59
C PRO A 203 -9.79 23.01 11.48
N LEU A 204 -10.35 22.14 10.66
CA LEU A 204 -11.31 22.52 9.61
C LEU A 204 -12.61 23.04 10.22
N ALA A 205 -13.12 22.37 11.26
CA ALA A 205 -14.28 22.81 12.00
C ALA A 205 -14.04 24.18 12.68
N GLY A 206 -12.87 24.40 13.25
CA GLY A 206 -12.47 25.68 13.83
C GLY A 206 -12.44 26.83 12.80
N ILE A 207 -11.89 26.56 11.61
CA ILE A 207 -11.88 27.53 10.50
C ILE A 207 -13.33 27.87 10.05
N ALA A 208 -14.17 26.84 9.90
CA ALA A 208 -15.56 27.01 9.50
C ALA A 208 -16.34 27.82 10.52
N MET A 209 -16.19 27.52 11.80
CA MET A 209 -16.87 28.25 12.90
C MET A 209 -16.37 29.69 13.02
N GLY A 210 -15.07 29.93 12.91
CA GLY A 210 -14.50 31.27 12.89
C GLY A 210 -15.00 32.09 11.69
N GLY A 211 -15.17 31.47 10.53
CA GLY A 211 -15.79 32.09 9.35
C GLY A 211 -17.25 32.47 9.57
N ALA A 212 -18.04 31.61 10.20
CA ALA A 212 -19.43 31.87 10.54
C ALA A 212 -19.60 33.05 11.54
N MET A 213 -18.60 33.23 12.41
CA MET A 213 -18.56 34.39 13.34
C MET A 213 -18.03 35.67 12.70
N GLY A 214 -17.71 35.70 11.40
CA GLY A 214 -17.24 36.90 10.69
C GLY A 214 -15.76 37.22 10.88
N ALA A 215 -14.95 36.30 11.46
CA ALA A 215 -13.54 36.56 11.73
C ALA A 215 -12.62 36.40 10.50
N HIS A 216 -13.13 35.95 9.35
CA HIS A 216 -12.38 35.74 8.09
C HIS A 216 -11.04 34.96 8.23
N PRO A 217 -11.00 33.82 8.95
CA PRO A 217 -9.76 33.12 9.26
C PRO A 217 -9.01 32.67 8.00
N VAL A 218 -9.72 32.33 6.94
CA VAL A 218 -9.11 31.94 5.65
C VAL A 218 -8.33 33.12 5.05
N ALA A 219 -8.88 34.34 5.07
CA ALA A 219 -8.19 35.52 4.56
C ALA A 219 -6.92 35.83 5.37
N PHE A 220 -6.96 35.65 6.69
CA PHE A 220 -5.80 35.79 7.57
C PHE A 220 -4.71 34.76 7.29
N LEU A 221 -5.09 33.48 7.22
CA LEU A 221 -4.14 32.36 6.98
C LEU A 221 -3.52 32.39 5.58
N THR A 222 -4.26 32.91 4.58
CA THR A 222 -3.77 33.02 3.20
C THR A 222 -3.10 34.36 2.92
N GLY A 223 -3.13 35.30 3.88
CA GLY A 223 -2.49 36.61 3.78
C GLY A 223 -0.96 36.55 3.86
N PRO A 224 -0.28 37.63 3.44
CA PRO A 224 1.16 37.78 3.65
C PRO A 224 1.47 38.02 5.13
N GLY A 225 2.54 37.39 5.66
CA GLY A 225 3.00 37.60 7.03
C GLY A 225 2.80 36.36 7.93
N ILE A 226 2.47 36.61 9.21
CA ILE A 226 2.39 35.60 10.28
C ILE A 226 1.33 34.53 9.97
N GLY A 227 0.22 34.86 9.31
CA GLY A 227 -0.82 33.90 8.93
C GLY A 227 -0.31 32.81 7.98
N GLY A 228 0.47 33.19 6.98
CA GLY A 228 1.09 32.23 6.06
C GLY A 228 2.11 31.29 6.75
N LEU A 229 2.88 31.80 7.72
CA LEU A 229 3.79 30.97 8.52
C LEU A 229 3.02 29.98 9.40
N LEU A 230 1.94 30.41 10.03
CA LEU A 230 1.07 29.56 10.83
C LEU A 230 0.44 28.45 9.99
N LEU A 231 0.02 28.77 8.76
CA LEU A 231 -0.52 27.80 7.81
C LEU A 231 0.51 26.72 7.44
N ILE A 232 1.77 27.12 7.20
CA ILE A 232 2.86 26.17 6.88
C ILE A 232 3.15 25.26 8.07
N ILE A 233 3.32 25.84 9.27
CA ILE A 233 3.62 25.05 10.47
C ILE A 233 2.45 24.11 10.81
N GLY A 234 1.22 24.59 10.77
CA GLY A 234 0.03 23.79 11.04
C GLY A 234 -0.12 22.62 10.06
N SER A 235 0.03 22.89 8.75
CA SER A 235 -0.03 21.83 7.74
C SER A 235 1.13 20.85 7.87
N ALA A 236 2.35 21.30 8.24
CA ALA A 236 3.48 20.43 8.50
C ALA A 236 3.22 19.48 9.67
N LEU A 237 2.67 19.98 10.78
CA LEU A 237 2.33 19.17 11.95
C LEU A 237 1.26 18.13 11.63
N VAL A 238 0.21 18.50 10.89
CA VAL A 238 -0.84 17.56 10.48
C VAL A 238 -0.27 16.48 9.55
N CYS A 239 0.52 16.87 8.55
CA CYS A 239 1.15 15.93 7.63
C CYS A 239 2.10 14.96 8.37
N ALA A 240 2.94 15.47 9.26
CA ALA A 240 3.83 14.67 10.10
C ALA A 240 3.03 13.69 10.98
N GLY A 241 1.96 14.14 11.62
CA GLY A 241 1.07 13.30 12.43
C GLY A 241 0.45 12.17 11.65
N VAL A 242 -0.05 12.43 10.45
CA VAL A 242 -0.64 11.41 9.56
C VAL A 242 0.39 10.38 9.12
N VAL A 243 1.58 10.82 8.73
CA VAL A 243 2.67 9.91 8.28
C VAL A 243 3.16 9.05 9.45
N VAL A 244 3.45 9.65 10.60
CA VAL A 244 3.95 8.92 11.79
C VAL A 244 2.91 7.92 12.28
N SER A 245 1.63 8.33 12.39
CA SER A 245 0.55 7.41 12.79
C SER A 245 0.39 6.25 11.80
N GLY A 246 0.46 6.53 10.50
CA GLY A 246 0.41 5.51 9.46
C GLY A 246 1.57 4.50 9.56
N GLU A 247 2.79 4.99 9.85
CA GLU A 247 3.97 4.14 10.01
C GLU A 247 3.89 3.26 11.26
N ILE A 248 3.45 3.82 12.40
CA ILE A 248 3.25 3.06 13.64
C ILE A 248 2.22 1.94 13.43
N ILE A 249 1.09 2.24 12.80
CA ILE A 249 0.05 1.25 12.49
C ILE A 249 0.60 0.16 11.58
N ARG A 250 1.38 0.51 10.56
CA ARG A 250 1.97 -0.45 9.63
C ARG A 250 2.97 -1.38 10.33
N ARG A 251 3.81 -0.85 11.21
CA ARG A 251 4.75 -1.65 12.01
C ARG A 251 4.07 -2.57 13.01
N ALA A 252 2.96 -2.13 13.59
CA ALA A 252 2.18 -2.96 14.52
C ALA A 252 1.43 -4.10 13.80
N ALA A 253 1.19 -3.98 12.49
CA ALA A 253 0.48 -4.97 11.68
C ALA A 253 1.41 -5.90 10.87
N ALA A 254 2.73 -5.70 10.93
CA ALA A 254 3.74 -6.51 10.25
C ALA A 254 4.22 -7.65 11.13
#